data_f9a3efdd8aa14d91e8cc2d842ec640d5
#
_entry.id   f9a3efdd8aa14d91e8cc2d842ec640d5
#
_cell.length_a   1.000
_cell.length_b   1.000
_cell.length_c   1.000
_cell.angle_alpha   90.00
_cell.angle_beta   90.00
_cell.angle_gamma   90.00
#
_symmetry.space_group_name_H-M   'P 1'
#
loop_
_entity.id
_entity.type
_entity.pdbx_description
1 polymer ?
#
loop_
_entity_poly.entity_id
_entity_poly.type
_entity_poly.pdbx_seq_one_letter_code
_entity_poly.pdbx_strand_id
1 'polypeptide(L)'
;MATNAPRPKTSQAQLTTQFTTVVGMSLTLFLLGGLGMVAWMGHWATGALRQQVHVQVYLQRELSSNQLDAARLAITADPAVAQAVYLDPTEAATQLEEELGESFVSFLGYVPLPPVVDVMMQPDHAEPLLLEDVAGRMESIPGVAEVVWHNDLLAAIQRALDRWTPMLLGAAVLGLFVALALLNNTIRLTIFARRFLIRNMQLVGARPRLIRRPFIVQGLVLGMTSGMLAFAGTAGALTWLKEELGHVPMAWLLGLAGAFVLVGGGLGAGFSGVAVNRYLKADLAKLH
;
A
#
# COMPACT_ATOMS: atom_id res chain seq x y z
N MET A 1 0.97 53.70 33.24
CA MET A 1 -0.25 53.30 32.53
C MET A 1 0.18 52.61 31.23
N ALA A 2 0.27 51.30 31.23
CA ALA A 2 0.61 50.51 30.04
C ALA A 2 -0.71 50.25 29.26
N THR A 3 -0.86 50.85 28.11
CA THR A 3 -1.98 50.70 27.19
C THR A 3 -2.01 49.29 26.62
N ASN A 4 -2.94 48.52 27.11
CA ASN A 4 -3.21 47.17 26.60
C ASN A 4 -3.90 47.30 25.20
N ALA A 5 -3.13 47.41 24.13
CA ALA A 5 -3.65 47.47 22.78
C ALA A 5 -4.29 46.12 22.45
N PRO A 6 -5.54 46.06 21.97
CA PRO A 6 -6.18 44.79 21.63
C PRO A 6 -5.43 44.12 20.48
N ARG A 7 -4.95 42.92 20.70
CA ARG A 7 -4.33 42.09 19.65
C ARG A 7 -5.33 41.92 18.50
N PRO A 8 -4.94 42.16 17.26
CA PRO A 8 -5.86 42.17 16.14
C PRO A 8 -6.52 40.78 15.98
N LYS A 9 -7.85 40.75 15.98
CA LYS A 9 -8.70 39.54 15.77
C LYS A 9 -8.38 38.76 14.48
N THR A 10 -7.64 39.38 13.54
CA THR A 10 -7.12 38.79 12.31
C THR A 10 -6.12 37.63 12.54
N SER A 11 -5.41 37.62 13.67
CA SER A 11 -4.43 36.59 14.02
C SER A 11 -5.11 35.25 14.35
N GLN A 12 -6.24 35.25 15.04
CA GLN A 12 -6.98 34.03 15.41
C GLN A 12 -7.61 33.33 14.20
N ALA A 13 -8.27 34.10 13.32
CA ALA A 13 -8.86 33.55 12.09
C ALA A 13 -7.80 32.93 11.14
N GLN A 14 -6.61 33.55 11.06
CA GLN A 14 -5.51 33.00 10.28
C GLN A 14 -4.97 31.68 10.87
N LEU A 15 -4.80 31.61 12.19
CA LEU A 15 -4.33 30.40 12.88
C LEU A 15 -5.33 29.24 12.70
N THR A 16 -6.62 29.51 12.86
CA THR A 16 -7.67 28.49 12.67
C THR A 16 -7.68 27.94 11.24
N THR A 17 -7.55 28.83 10.24
CA THR A 17 -7.52 28.41 8.84
C THR A 17 -6.25 27.61 8.50
N GLN A 18 -5.10 28.00 9.05
CA GLN A 18 -3.86 27.24 8.88
C GLN A 18 -3.94 25.85 9.53
N PHE A 19 -4.50 25.77 10.74
CA PHE A 19 -4.72 24.51 11.44
C PHE A 19 -5.64 23.58 10.65
N THR A 20 -6.78 24.07 10.17
CA THR A 20 -7.72 23.28 9.34
C THR A 20 -7.05 22.78 8.05
N THR A 21 -6.19 23.60 7.43
CA THR A 21 -5.44 23.22 6.23
C THR A 21 -4.43 22.11 6.55
N VAL A 22 -3.68 22.23 7.67
CA VAL A 22 -2.73 21.21 8.09
C VAL A 22 -3.44 19.88 8.38
N VAL A 23 -4.54 19.91 9.11
CA VAL A 23 -5.35 18.71 9.41
C VAL A 23 -5.91 18.08 8.14
N GLY A 24 -6.50 18.87 7.24
CA GLY A 24 -7.03 18.37 5.97
C GLY A 24 -5.96 17.75 5.08
N MET A 25 -4.79 18.41 4.94
CA MET A 25 -3.66 17.87 4.20
C MET A 25 -3.06 16.64 4.86
N SER A 26 -2.95 16.63 6.20
CA SER A 26 -2.39 15.47 6.91
C SER A 26 -3.27 14.24 6.77
N LEU A 27 -4.61 14.41 6.86
CA LEU A 27 -5.55 13.31 6.65
C LEU A 27 -5.47 12.74 5.23
N THR A 28 -5.36 13.62 4.23
CA THR A 28 -5.22 13.20 2.83
C THR A 28 -3.90 12.45 2.60
N LEU A 29 -2.79 12.97 3.13
CA LEU A 29 -1.48 12.30 3.04
C LEU A 29 -1.49 10.99 3.80
N PHE A 30 -2.14 10.90 4.95
CA PHE A 30 -2.32 9.66 5.70
C PHE A 30 -3.07 8.60 4.89
N LEU A 31 -4.17 8.98 4.21
CA LEU A 31 -4.92 8.06 3.33
C LEU A 31 -4.07 7.60 2.14
N LEU A 32 -3.34 8.52 1.49
CA LEU A 32 -2.44 8.18 0.38
C LEU A 32 -1.30 7.27 0.84
N GLY A 33 -0.71 7.56 2.00
CA GLY A 33 0.35 6.76 2.59
C GLY A 33 -0.15 5.38 3.00
N GLY A 34 -1.33 5.31 3.61
CA GLY A 34 -1.99 4.04 3.96
C GLY A 34 -2.28 3.18 2.72
N LEU A 35 -2.78 3.81 1.63
CA LEU A 35 -2.99 3.13 0.36
C LEU A 35 -1.67 2.58 -0.21
N GLY A 36 -0.61 3.40 -0.24
CA GLY A 36 0.72 2.98 -0.68
C GLY A 36 1.28 1.83 0.16
N MET A 37 1.03 1.86 1.46
CA MET A 37 1.43 0.81 2.39
C MET A 37 0.67 -0.49 2.15
N VAL A 38 -0.65 -0.44 1.98
CA VAL A 38 -1.49 -1.62 1.67
C VAL A 38 -1.05 -2.23 0.34
N ALA A 39 -0.80 -1.42 -0.68
CA ALA A 39 -0.30 -1.89 -1.96
C ALA A 39 1.09 -2.56 -1.85
N TRP A 40 2.00 -1.95 -1.08
CA TRP A 40 3.33 -2.52 -0.85
C TRP A 40 3.27 -3.82 -0.04
N MET A 41 2.47 -3.86 1.03
CA MET A 41 2.27 -5.07 1.83
C MET A 41 1.63 -6.19 1.02
N GLY A 42 0.63 -5.86 0.20
CA GLY A 42 0.01 -6.82 -0.71
C GLY A 42 1.03 -7.43 -1.67
N HIS A 43 1.89 -6.60 -2.26
CA HIS A 43 2.95 -7.07 -3.15
C HIS A 43 3.99 -7.93 -2.42
N TRP A 44 4.43 -7.51 -1.23
CA TRP A 44 5.38 -8.27 -0.41
C TRP A 44 4.79 -9.61 0.08
N ALA A 45 3.56 -9.59 0.60
CA ALA A 45 2.85 -10.79 1.07
C ALA A 45 2.64 -11.79 -0.08
N THR A 46 2.23 -11.30 -1.25
CA THR A 46 2.08 -12.13 -2.46
C THR A 46 3.42 -12.74 -2.85
N GLY A 47 4.53 -11.99 -2.80
CA GLY A 47 5.86 -12.50 -3.09
C GLY A 47 6.33 -13.56 -2.09
N ALA A 48 6.08 -13.37 -0.81
CA ALA A 48 6.43 -14.35 0.23
C ALA A 48 5.56 -15.62 0.14
N LEU A 49 4.28 -15.48 -0.14
CA LEU A 49 3.37 -16.60 -0.31
C LEU A 49 3.64 -17.40 -1.60
N ARG A 50 4.07 -16.73 -2.68
CA ARG A 50 4.47 -17.40 -3.93
C ARG A 50 5.64 -18.38 -3.73
N GLN A 51 6.52 -18.12 -2.78
CA GLN A 51 7.62 -19.03 -2.43
C GLN A 51 7.17 -20.27 -1.66
N GLN A 52 5.93 -20.27 -1.14
CA GLN A 52 5.35 -21.34 -0.33
C GLN A 52 4.11 -21.96 -1.00
N VAL A 53 3.95 -21.74 -2.31
CA VAL A 53 2.84 -22.38 -3.04
C VAL A 53 3.19 -23.85 -3.22
N HIS A 54 2.47 -24.69 -2.49
CA HIS A 54 2.48 -26.13 -2.61
C HIS A 54 1.33 -26.60 -3.49
N VAL A 55 1.64 -27.41 -4.47
CA VAL A 55 0.67 -28.07 -5.33
C VAL A 55 0.72 -29.57 -5.02
N GLN A 56 -0.38 -30.12 -4.60
CA GLN A 56 -0.50 -31.55 -4.29
C GLN A 56 -0.97 -32.29 -5.54
N VAL A 57 -0.11 -33.12 -6.08
CA VAL A 57 -0.39 -33.98 -7.22
C VAL A 57 -0.76 -35.36 -6.69
N TYR A 58 -2.05 -35.68 -6.75
CA TYR A 58 -2.57 -36.98 -6.35
C TYR A 58 -2.36 -38.00 -7.47
N LEU A 59 -1.76 -39.13 -7.11
CA LEU A 59 -1.51 -40.22 -8.04
C LEU A 59 -2.61 -41.29 -7.93
N GLN A 60 -2.79 -42.05 -8.99
CA GLN A 60 -3.73 -43.18 -8.97
C GLN A 60 -3.24 -44.25 -7.99
N ARG A 61 -4.18 -44.90 -7.29
CA ARG A 61 -3.88 -45.89 -6.24
C ARG A 61 -3.24 -47.18 -6.76
N GLU A 62 -3.48 -47.53 -8.03
CA GLU A 62 -3.10 -48.81 -8.61
C GLU A 62 -1.89 -48.69 -9.60
N LEU A 63 -0.96 -47.79 -9.33
CA LEU A 63 0.23 -47.63 -10.14
C LEU A 63 1.27 -48.73 -9.83
N SER A 64 1.84 -49.32 -10.87
CA SER A 64 3.02 -50.14 -10.71
C SER A 64 4.23 -49.28 -10.33
N SER A 65 5.25 -49.88 -9.67
CA SER A 65 6.45 -49.12 -9.26
C SER A 65 7.10 -48.36 -10.41
N ASN A 66 7.15 -48.96 -11.61
CA ASN A 66 7.70 -48.31 -12.80
C ASN A 66 6.87 -47.10 -13.28
N GLN A 67 5.56 -47.17 -13.16
CA GLN A 67 4.65 -46.04 -13.51
C GLN A 67 4.74 -44.92 -12.49
N LEU A 68 4.87 -45.28 -11.21
CA LEU A 68 5.08 -44.31 -10.15
C LEU A 68 6.36 -43.50 -10.36
N ASP A 69 7.46 -44.19 -10.63
CA ASP A 69 8.77 -43.56 -10.88
C ASP A 69 8.75 -42.72 -12.16
N ALA A 70 8.06 -43.18 -13.21
CA ALA A 70 7.90 -42.41 -14.44
C ALA A 70 7.08 -41.12 -14.21
N ALA A 71 5.97 -41.20 -13.45
CA ALA A 71 5.16 -40.05 -13.11
C ALA A 71 5.94 -39.02 -12.25
N ARG A 72 6.66 -39.50 -11.23
CA ARG A 72 7.53 -38.64 -10.39
C ARG A 72 8.60 -37.93 -11.22
N LEU A 73 9.23 -38.65 -12.14
CA LEU A 73 10.27 -38.08 -13.01
C LEU A 73 9.68 -37.03 -13.94
N ALA A 74 8.51 -37.29 -14.52
CA ALA A 74 7.81 -36.34 -15.38
C ALA A 74 7.38 -35.08 -14.63
N ILE A 75 6.85 -35.19 -13.40
CA ILE A 75 6.50 -34.07 -12.55
C ILE A 75 7.74 -33.25 -12.20
N THR A 76 8.82 -33.87 -11.79
CA THR A 76 10.07 -33.19 -11.41
C THR A 76 10.74 -32.48 -12.60
N ALA A 77 10.53 -32.97 -13.83
CA ALA A 77 11.11 -32.42 -15.04
C ALA A 77 10.36 -31.17 -15.55
N ASP A 78 9.18 -30.82 -15.01
CA ASP A 78 8.46 -29.59 -15.42
C ASP A 78 9.23 -28.34 -14.94
N PRO A 79 9.51 -27.38 -15.83
CA PRO A 79 10.28 -26.17 -15.51
C PRO A 79 9.62 -25.28 -14.44
N ALA A 80 8.34 -25.45 -14.18
CA ALA A 80 7.61 -24.73 -13.14
C ALA A 80 7.85 -25.29 -11.72
N VAL A 81 8.47 -26.46 -11.60
CA VAL A 81 8.75 -27.16 -10.35
C VAL A 81 10.09 -26.72 -9.77
N ALA A 82 10.10 -26.26 -8.52
CA ALA A 82 11.31 -25.97 -7.76
C ALA A 82 11.79 -27.22 -7.00
N GLN A 83 10.85 -27.93 -6.38
CA GLN A 83 11.11 -29.16 -5.63
C GLN A 83 9.86 -30.04 -5.67
N ALA A 84 10.04 -31.36 -5.74
CA ALA A 84 8.96 -32.33 -5.63
C ALA A 84 9.34 -33.38 -4.57
N VAL A 85 8.44 -33.57 -3.60
CA VAL A 85 8.59 -34.53 -2.51
C VAL A 85 7.48 -35.57 -2.61
N TYR A 86 7.84 -36.84 -2.74
CA TYR A 86 6.87 -37.92 -2.70
C TYR A 86 6.51 -38.22 -1.25
N LEU A 87 5.21 -38.24 -0.95
CA LEU A 87 4.65 -38.63 0.33
C LEU A 87 3.95 -39.98 0.16
N ASP A 88 4.43 -40.96 0.89
CA ASP A 88 3.72 -42.24 0.97
C ASP A 88 2.36 -42.06 1.64
N PRO A 89 1.32 -42.83 1.24
CA PRO A 89 -0.01 -42.73 1.86
C PRO A 89 -0.03 -42.77 3.38
N THR A 90 0.87 -43.54 3.99
CA THR A 90 1.02 -43.64 5.46
C THR A 90 1.64 -42.41 6.07
N GLU A 91 2.63 -41.79 5.44
CA GLU A 91 3.26 -40.55 5.86
C GLU A 91 2.27 -39.37 5.71
N ALA A 92 1.56 -39.29 4.57
CA ALA A 92 0.54 -38.29 4.32
C ALA A 92 -0.62 -38.36 5.36
N ALA A 93 -1.02 -39.59 5.75
CA ALA A 93 -2.05 -39.77 6.77
C ALA A 93 -1.57 -39.33 8.15
N THR A 94 -0.31 -39.64 8.52
CA THR A 94 0.26 -39.22 9.79
C THR A 94 0.36 -37.70 9.88
N GLN A 95 0.80 -37.04 8.83
CA GLN A 95 0.88 -35.58 8.79
C GLN A 95 -0.50 -34.94 8.90
N LEU A 96 -1.51 -35.48 8.22
CA LEU A 96 -2.88 -34.98 8.31
C LEU A 96 -3.51 -35.22 9.69
N GLU A 97 -3.18 -36.35 10.36
CA GLU A 97 -3.60 -36.61 11.74
C GLU A 97 -2.98 -35.61 12.74
N GLU A 98 -1.72 -35.23 12.54
CA GLU A 98 -1.05 -34.19 13.33
C GLU A 98 -1.68 -32.82 13.14
N GLU A 99 -2.03 -32.45 11.89
CA GLU A 99 -2.68 -31.18 11.56
C GLU A 99 -4.11 -31.08 12.11
N LEU A 100 -4.89 -32.16 12.02
CA LEU A 100 -6.27 -32.20 12.50
C LEU A 100 -6.38 -32.41 14.01
N GLY A 101 -5.33 -32.95 14.63
CA GLY A 101 -5.34 -33.31 16.05
C GLY A 101 -6.21 -34.55 16.38
N GLU A 102 -6.67 -35.29 15.36
CA GLU A 102 -7.56 -36.46 15.48
C GLU A 102 -6.99 -37.63 14.69
N SER A 103 -7.05 -38.84 15.26
CA SER A 103 -6.55 -40.08 14.62
C SER A 103 -7.66 -40.77 13.85
N PHE A 104 -7.76 -40.47 12.54
CA PHE A 104 -8.79 -41.06 11.68
C PHE A 104 -8.39 -42.45 11.10
N VAL A 105 -7.09 -42.72 10.95
CA VAL A 105 -6.61 -44.03 10.45
C VAL A 105 -6.97 -45.14 11.42
N SER A 106 -6.86 -44.91 12.71
CA SER A 106 -7.25 -45.88 13.75
C SER A 106 -8.75 -46.15 13.75
N PHE A 107 -9.57 -45.17 13.39
CA PHE A 107 -11.02 -45.30 13.32
C PHE A 107 -11.48 -46.04 12.06
N LEU A 108 -10.85 -45.76 10.91
CA LEU A 108 -11.20 -46.36 9.61
C LEU A 108 -10.60 -47.76 9.41
N GLY A 109 -9.51 -48.10 10.11
CA GLY A 109 -8.79 -49.36 9.96
C GLY A 109 -7.94 -49.49 8.68
N TYR A 110 -7.91 -48.44 7.85
CA TYR A 110 -7.08 -48.38 6.63
C TYR A 110 -6.73 -46.93 6.33
N VAL A 111 -5.67 -46.72 5.52
CA VAL A 111 -5.27 -45.39 5.05
C VAL A 111 -6.13 -45.02 3.82
N PRO A 112 -7.01 -44.01 3.93
CA PRO A 112 -7.91 -43.64 2.84
C PRO A 112 -7.24 -42.77 1.76
N LEU A 113 -6.02 -42.28 2.01
CA LEU A 113 -5.32 -41.32 1.15
C LEU A 113 -4.64 -42.02 -0.04
N PRO A 114 -4.67 -41.46 -1.24
CA PRO A 114 -3.85 -41.89 -2.36
C PRO A 114 -2.39 -41.42 -2.17
N PRO A 115 -1.44 -41.98 -2.91
CA PRO A 115 -0.07 -41.43 -2.95
C PRO A 115 -0.08 -40.00 -3.48
N VAL A 116 0.71 -39.12 -2.87
CA VAL A 116 0.76 -37.69 -3.20
C VAL A 116 2.20 -37.27 -3.49
N VAL A 117 2.36 -36.45 -4.52
CA VAL A 117 3.61 -35.69 -4.73
C VAL A 117 3.35 -34.25 -4.35
N ASP A 118 3.99 -33.81 -3.28
CA ASP A 118 3.97 -32.41 -2.87
C ASP A 118 4.99 -31.63 -3.69
N VAL A 119 4.50 -30.70 -4.49
CA VAL A 119 5.30 -29.94 -5.45
C VAL A 119 5.39 -28.50 -5.00
N MET A 120 6.58 -28.04 -4.69
CA MET A 120 6.88 -26.64 -4.48
C MET A 120 7.10 -25.96 -5.83
N MET A 121 6.35 -24.90 -6.10
CA MET A 121 6.41 -24.19 -7.36
C MET A 121 7.54 -23.15 -7.37
N GLN A 122 8.09 -22.87 -8.56
CA GLN A 122 8.98 -21.71 -8.72
C GLN A 122 8.17 -20.42 -8.57
N PRO A 123 8.71 -19.38 -7.90
CA PRO A 123 7.99 -18.12 -7.64
C PRO A 123 7.41 -17.45 -8.88
N ASP A 124 8.09 -17.57 -10.02
CA ASP A 124 7.69 -16.99 -11.30
C ASP A 124 6.47 -17.71 -11.92
N HIS A 125 6.18 -18.94 -11.49
CA HIS A 125 5.06 -19.75 -11.97
C HIS A 125 3.94 -19.91 -10.91
N ALA A 126 4.05 -19.25 -9.76
CA ALA A 126 3.11 -19.33 -8.66
C ALA A 126 1.95 -18.32 -8.78
N GLU A 127 1.72 -17.73 -9.94
CA GLU A 127 0.52 -16.91 -10.23
C GLU A 127 -0.69 -17.80 -10.50
N PRO A 128 -1.90 -17.42 -10.03
CA PRO A 128 -3.10 -18.25 -10.17
C PRO A 128 -3.40 -18.71 -11.61
N LEU A 129 -3.22 -17.83 -12.59
CA LEU A 129 -3.44 -18.15 -14.02
C LEU A 129 -2.38 -19.12 -14.56
N LEU A 130 -1.13 -18.99 -14.12
CA LEU A 130 -0.04 -19.89 -14.52
C LEU A 130 -0.15 -21.23 -13.83
N LEU A 131 -0.66 -21.27 -12.58
CA LEU A 131 -0.91 -22.52 -11.84
C LEU A 131 -1.97 -23.36 -12.51
N GLU A 132 -3.00 -22.77 -13.10
CA GLU A 132 -4.04 -23.46 -13.84
C GLU A 132 -3.48 -24.17 -15.09
N ASP A 133 -2.60 -23.49 -15.84
CA ASP A 133 -1.90 -24.07 -16.97
C ASP A 133 -0.93 -25.18 -16.54
N VAL A 134 -0.21 -25.00 -15.43
CA VAL A 134 0.70 -26.01 -14.89
C VAL A 134 -0.07 -27.25 -14.41
N ALA A 135 -1.18 -27.03 -13.70
CA ALA A 135 -2.07 -28.11 -13.25
C ALA A 135 -2.59 -28.94 -14.45
N GLY A 136 -3.05 -28.26 -15.50
CA GLY A 136 -3.50 -28.92 -16.72
C GLY A 136 -2.41 -29.76 -17.40
N ARG A 137 -1.15 -29.28 -17.39
CA ARG A 137 -0.01 -30.09 -17.89
C ARG A 137 0.28 -31.28 -17.00
N MET A 138 0.25 -31.10 -15.67
CA MET A 138 0.49 -32.18 -14.71
C MET A 138 -0.62 -33.24 -14.75
N GLU A 139 -1.87 -32.84 -14.90
CA GLU A 139 -3.01 -33.76 -15.07
C GLU A 139 -2.91 -34.61 -16.36
N SER A 140 -2.20 -34.10 -17.38
CA SER A 140 -1.96 -34.87 -18.62
C SER A 140 -0.91 -35.96 -18.47
N ILE A 141 -0.16 -36.01 -17.35
CA ILE A 141 0.87 -37.03 -17.09
C ILE A 141 0.19 -38.38 -16.75
N PRO A 142 0.52 -39.47 -17.43
CA PRO A 142 -0.01 -40.79 -17.12
C PRO A 142 0.24 -41.20 -15.67
N GLY A 143 -0.82 -41.53 -14.93
CA GLY A 143 -0.74 -41.90 -13.52
C GLY A 143 -1.12 -40.78 -12.54
N VAL A 144 -1.28 -39.55 -12.98
CA VAL A 144 -1.87 -38.49 -12.20
C VAL A 144 -3.38 -38.66 -12.18
N ALA A 145 -3.99 -38.53 -10.99
CA ALA A 145 -5.43 -38.62 -10.80
C ALA A 145 -6.06 -37.23 -10.73
N GLU A 146 -5.45 -36.34 -9.96
CA GLU A 146 -5.96 -34.98 -9.71
C GLU A 146 -4.81 -34.10 -9.24
N VAL A 147 -4.89 -32.82 -9.55
CA VAL A 147 -3.96 -31.79 -9.08
C VAL A 147 -4.73 -30.77 -8.24
N VAL A 148 -4.35 -30.65 -6.97
CA VAL A 148 -5.03 -29.76 -6.02
C VAL A 148 -4.03 -28.73 -5.49
N TRP A 149 -4.43 -27.47 -5.52
CA TRP A 149 -3.65 -26.40 -4.91
C TRP A 149 -4.54 -25.50 -4.06
N HIS A 150 -4.04 -25.12 -2.90
CA HIS A 150 -4.76 -24.26 -1.97
C HIS A 150 -4.53 -22.79 -2.33
N ASN A 151 -5.36 -22.26 -3.24
CA ASN A 151 -5.25 -20.89 -3.75
C ASN A 151 -6.21 -19.90 -3.08
N ASP A 152 -7.02 -20.37 -2.14
CA ASP A 152 -8.12 -19.60 -1.56
C ASP A 152 -7.63 -18.35 -0.83
N LEU A 153 -6.51 -18.44 -0.14
CA LEU A 153 -5.93 -17.31 0.59
C LEU A 153 -5.38 -16.24 -0.35
N LEU A 154 -4.59 -16.62 -1.35
CA LEU A 154 -4.06 -15.71 -2.37
C LEU A 154 -5.18 -15.03 -3.15
N ALA A 155 -6.17 -15.81 -3.59
CA ALA A 155 -7.34 -15.29 -4.30
C ALA A 155 -8.21 -14.38 -3.40
N ALA A 156 -8.31 -14.66 -2.11
CA ALA A 156 -9.01 -13.81 -1.16
C ALA A 156 -8.30 -12.48 -0.94
N ILE A 157 -6.97 -12.49 -0.81
CA ILE A 157 -6.14 -11.28 -0.67
C ILE A 157 -6.25 -10.44 -1.94
N GLN A 158 -6.09 -11.02 -3.13
CA GLN A 158 -6.23 -10.30 -4.40
C GLN A 158 -7.61 -9.68 -4.56
N ARG A 159 -8.68 -10.45 -4.31
CA ARG A 159 -10.06 -9.92 -4.35
C ARG A 159 -10.30 -8.78 -3.37
N ALA A 160 -9.70 -8.84 -2.18
CA ALA A 160 -9.76 -7.75 -1.21
C ALA A 160 -9.01 -6.51 -1.72
N LEU A 161 -7.78 -6.66 -2.24
CA LEU A 161 -7.02 -5.56 -2.82
C LEU A 161 -7.75 -4.91 -3.99
N ASP A 162 -8.27 -5.70 -4.93
CA ASP A 162 -9.01 -5.21 -6.10
C ASP A 162 -10.28 -4.44 -5.73
N ARG A 163 -10.93 -4.84 -4.65
CA ARG A 163 -12.14 -4.17 -4.15
C ARG A 163 -11.83 -2.87 -3.40
N TRP A 164 -10.84 -2.90 -2.50
CA TRP A 164 -10.57 -1.78 -1.60
C TRP A 164 -9.68 -0.71 -2.21
N THR A 165 -8.74 -1.07 -3.08
CA THR A 165 -7.82 -0.13 -3.71
C THR A 165 -8.52 1.00 -4.47
N PRO A 166 -9.49 0.75 -5.37
CA PRO A 166 -10.15 1.83 -6.10
C PRO A 166 -11.00 2.71 -5.18
N MET A 167 -11.62 2.14 -4.14
CA MET A 167 -12.39 2.90 -3.16
C MET A 167 -11.51 3.84 -2.33
N LEU A 168 -10.38 3.33 -1.84
CA LEU A 168 -9.39 4.12 -1.10
C LEU A 168 -8.74 5.19 -1.98
N LEU A 169 -8.45 4.86 -3.25
CA LEU A 169 -7.91 5.81 -4.22
C LEU A 169 -8.91 6.93 -4.50
N GLY A 170 -10.19 6.62 -4.68
CA GLY A 170 -11.25 7.60 -4.84
C GLY A 170 -11.37 8.53 -3.64
N ALA A 171 -11.34 7.98 -2.42
CA ALA A 171 -11.35 8.75 -1.18
C ALA A 171 -10.10 9.65 -1.05
N ALA A 172 -8.92 9.15 -1.42
CA ALA A 172 -7.68 9.91 -1.39
C ALA A 172 -7.68 11.07 -2.40
N VAL A 173 -8.19 10.85 -3.62
CA VAL A 173 -8.34 11.89 -4.65
C VAL A 173 -9.31 12.97 -4.19
N LEU A 174 -10.45 12.58 -3.62
CA LEU A 174 -11.43 13.53 -3.06
C LEU A 174 -10.80 14.34 -1.91
N GLY A 175 -10.13 13.67 -0.99
CA GLY A 175 -9.42 14.32 0.12
C GLY A 175 -8.34 15.29 -0.37
N LEU A 176 -7.58 14.92 -1.41
CA LEU A 176 -6.59 15.80 -2.04
C LEU A 176 -7.27 17.06 -2.60
N PHE A 177 -8.40 16.92 -3.29
CA PHE A 177 -9.15 18.06 -3.82
C PHE A 177 -9.59 19.00 -2.69
N VAL A 178 -10.13 18.47 -1.59
CA VAL A 178 -10.53 19.25 -0.42
C VAL A 178 -9.32 19.95 0.23
N ALA A 179 -8.20 19.24 0.40
CA ALA A 179 -6.98 19.80 0.96
C ALA A 179 -6.43 20.95 0.12
N LEU A 180 -6.47 20.83 -1.19
CA LEU A 180 -6.04 21.88 -2.13
C LEU A 180 -6.98 23.09 -2.11
N ALA A 181 -8.29 22.85 -1.97
CA ALA A 181 -9.26 23.93 -1.81
C ALA A 181 -9.04 24.72 -0.51
N LEU A 182 -8.77 24.00 0.60
CA LEU A 182 -8.43 24.62 1.89
C LEU A 182 -7.12 25.41 1.80
N LEU A 183 -6.09 24.88 1.18
CA LEU A 183 -4.82 25.56 0.97
C LEU A 183 -5.01 26.82 0.12
N ASN A 184 -5.76 26.74 -0.98
CA ASN A 184 -6.08 27.89 -1.82
C ASN A 184 -6.81 28.98 -1.03
N ASN A 185 -7.78 28.61 -0.19
CA ASN A 185 -8.50 29.55 0.67
C ASN A 185 -7.55 30.20 1.70
N THR A 186 -6.66 29.41 2.32
CA THR A 186 -5.65 29.92 3.28
C THR A 186 -4.73 30.95 2.64
N ILE A 187 -4.25 30.68 1.42
CA ILE A 187 -3.37 31.58 0.68
C ILE A 187 -4.12 32.85 0.30
N ARG A 188 -5.36 32.72 -0.17
CA ARG A 188 -6.21 33.87 -0.49
C ARG A 188 -6.39 34.81 0.70
N LEU A 189 -6.72 34.27 1.86
CA LEU A 189 -6.86 35.04 3.10
C LEU A 189 -5.54 35.70 3.50
N THR A 190 -4.40 35.01 3.36
CA THR A 190 -3.08 35.55 3.67
C THR A 190 -2.70 36.70 2.73
N ILE A 191 -2.98 36.60 1.43
CA ILE A 191 -2.75 37.66 0.45
C ILE A 191 -3.63 38.87 0.79
N PHE A 192 -4.90 38.63 1.08
CA PHE A 192 -5.83 39.72 1.46
C PHE A 192 -5.37 40.44 2.72
N ALA A 193 -4.93 39.73 3.75
CA ALA A 193 -4.43 40.31 4.99
C ALA A 193 -3.15 41.15 4.77
N ARG A 194 -2.33 40.79 3.76
CA ARG A 194 -1.06 41.48 3.45
C ARG A 194 -1.15 42.38 2.22
N ARG A 195 -2.33 42.71 1.73
CA ARG A 195 -2.53 43.46 0.47
C ARG A 195 -1.80 44.79 0.41
N PHE A 196 -1.79 45.56 1.50
CA PHE A 196 -1.09 46.85 1.56
C PHE A 196 0.42 46.71 1.45
N LEU A 197 1.01 45.71 2.12
CA LEU A 197 2.45 45.39 2.02
C LEU A 197 2.81 45.00 0.58
N ILE A 198 2.00 44.16 -0.05
CA ILE A 198 2.20 43.74 -1.45
C ILE A 198 2.16 44.92 -2.38
N ARG A 199 1.17 45.83 -2.22
CA ARG A 199 1.03 47.02 -3.04
C ARG A 199 2.21 47.99 -2.87
N ASN A 200 2.68 48.20 -1.65
CA ASN A 200 3.89 49.01 -1.39
C ASN A 200 5.12 48.39 -2.05
N MET A 201 5.31 47.07 -1.98
CA MET A 201 6.41 46.40 -2.68
C MET A 201 6.33 46.54 -4.21
N GLN A 202 5.13 46.50 -4.77
CA GLN A 202 4.92 46.73 -6.22
C GLN A 202 5.23 48.16 -6.62
N LEU A 203 4.83 49.16 -5.83
CA LEU A 203 5.14 50.57 -6.10
C LEU A 203 6.64 50.89 -6.07
N VAL A 204 7.41 50.20 -5.25
CA VAL A 204 8.88 50.34 -5.17
C VAL A 204 9.59 49.53 -6.27
N GLY A 205 8.81 48.82 -7.14
CA GLY A 205 9.39 48.03 -8.24
C GLY A 205 9.95 46.68 -7.87
N ALA A 206 9.49 46.07 -6.77
CA ALA A 206 9.96 44.75 -6.34
C ALA A 206 9.65 43.68 -7.40
N ARG A 207 10.64 42.80 -7.64
CA ARG A 207 10.46 41.69 -8.59
C ARG A 207 9.34 40.74 -8.14
N PRO A 208 8.48 40.25 -9.05
CA PRO A 208 7.35 39.36 -8.69
C PRO A 208 7.78 38.08 -7.92
N ARG A 209 9.01 37.60 -8.15
CA ARG A 209 9.55 36.44 -7.41
C ARG A 209 9.73 36.75 -5.92
N LEU A 210 10.11 37.96 -5.56
CA LEU A 210 10.30 38.38 -4.18
C LEU A 210 8.97 38.45 -3.44
N ILE A 211 7.92 38.91 -4.11
CA ILE A 211 6.56 38.98 -3.56
C ILE A 211 5.97 37.59 -3.34
N ARG A 212 6.28 36.61 -4.20
CA ARG A 212 5.73 35.24 -4.12
C ARG A 212 6.42 34.37 -3.08
N ARG A 213 7.72 34.58 -2.86
CA ARG A 213 8.56 33.75 -2.00
C ARG A 213 7.96 33.45 -0.61
N PRO A 214 7.48 34.45 0.17
CA PRO A 214 6.93 34.20 1.51
C PRO A 214 5.71 33.28 1.50
N PHE A 215 4.87 33.32 0.46
CA PHE A 215 3.68 32.47 0.35
C PHE A 215 4.04 31.04 -0.04
N ILE A 216 5.04 30.85 -0.91
CA ILE A 216 5.56 29.53 -1.28
C ILE A 216 6.22 28.88 -0.05
N VAL A 217 7.01 29.63 0.71
CA VAL A 217 7.62 29.14 1.96
C VAL A 217 6.54 28.79 3.00
N GLN A 218 5.49 29.60 3.11
CA GLN A 218 4.35 29.28 4.00
C GLN A 218 3.67 27.98 3.57
N GLY A 219 3.40 27.77 2.28
CA GLY A 219 2.85 26.53 1.76
C GLY A 219 3.76 25.34 1.97
N LEU A 220 5.08 25.51 1.78
CA LEU A 220 6.08 24.49 2.07
C LEU A 220 6.01 24.06 3.54
N VAL A 221 6.03 25.02 4.47
CA VAL A 221 5.96 24.73 5.92
C VAL A 221 4.66 24.04 6.29
N LEU A 222 3.50 24.51 5.77
CA LEU A 222 2.22 23.85 6.01
C LEU A 222 2.19 22.42 5.45
N GLY A 223 2.76 22.21 4.28
CA GLY A 223 2.87 20.89 3.68
C GLY A 223 3.80 19.95 4.44
N MET A 224 4.96 20.43 4.86
CA MET A 224 5.91 19.64 5.68
C MET A 224 5.32 19.26 7.04
N THR A 225 4.67 20.19 7.73
CA THR A 225 4.00 19.91 9.02
C THR A 225 2.84 18.91 8.83
N SER A 226 2.09 19.01 7.74
CA SER A 226 1.06 18.02 7.38
C SER A 226 1.66 16.64 7.10
N GLY A 227 2.79 16.59 6.39
CA GLY A 227 3.53 15.34 6.14
C GLY A 227 4.04 14.69 7.42
N MET A 228 4.59 15.47 8.34
CA MET A 228 5.03 14.96 9.65
C MET A 228 3.87 14.40 10.47
N LEU A 229 2.72 15.09 10.48
CA LEU A 229 1.54 14.63 11.19
C LEU A 229 0.94 13.36 10.56
N ALA A 230 0.91 13.28 9.23
CA ALA A 230 0.50 12.09 8.50
C ALA A 230 1.43 10.89 8.79
N PHE A 231 2.74 11.13 8.79
CA PHE A 231 3.71 10.11 9.18
C PHE A 231 3.50 9.63 10.63
N ALA A 232 3.27 10.55 11.58
CA ALA A 232 3.01 10.18 12.97
C ALA A 232 1.75 9.29 13.09
N GLY A 233 0.69 9.61 12.34
CA GLY A 233 -0.51 8.78 12.26
C GLY A 233 -0.24 7.39 11.67
N THR A 234 0.53 7.32 10.57
CA THR A 234 0.90 6.05 9.94
C THR A 234 1.82 5.22 10.83
N ALA A 235 2.81 5.85 11.47
CA ALA A 235 3.69 5.17 12.42
C ALA A 235 2.91 4.64 13.65
N GLY A 236 1.92 5.41 14.13
CA GLY A 236 1.02 4.97 15.20
C GLY A 236 0.18 3.76 14.79
N ALA A 237 -0.37 3.76 13.58
CA ALA A 237 -1.12 2.61 13.04
C ALA A 237 -0.21 1.37 12.92
N LEU A 238 1.03 1.55 12.44
CA LEU A 238 2.01 0.46 12.34
C LEU A 238 2.39 -0.12 13.70
N THR A 239 2.57 0.72 14.72
CA THR A 239 2.89 0.22 16.07
C THR A 239 1.74 -0.56 16.68
N TRP A 240 0.50 -0.22 16.33
CA TRP A 240 -0.67 -0.95 16.77
C TRP A 240 -0.80 -2.32 16.07
N LEU A 241 -0.44 -2.40 14.78
CA LEU A 241 -0.42 -3.65 14.00
C LEU A 241 0.88 -4.46 14.14
N LYS A 242 1.81 -4.05 14.98
CA LYS A 242 3.15 -4.63 15.09
C LYS A 242 3.16 -6.13 15.47
N GLU A 243 2.17 -6.58 16.25
CA GLU A 243 2.04 -7.99 16.63
C GLU A 243 1.75 -8.90 15.43
N GLU A 244 1.03 -8.38 14.42
CA GLU A 244 0.66 -9.13 13.22
C GLU A 244 1.68 -8.96 12.07
N LEU A 245 2.32 -7.79 11.97
CA LEU A 245 3.21 -7.44 10.87
C LEU A 245 4.68 -7.80 11.09
N GLY A 246 5.06 -8.16 12.33
CA GLY A 246 6.45 -8.41 12.68
C GLY A 246 7.31 -7.12 12.74
N HIS A 247 8.63 -7.30 12.63
CA HIS A 247 9.59 -6.20 12.77
C HIS A 247 9.70 -5.38 11.48
N VAL A 248 9.23 -4.11 11.52
CA VAL A 248 9.46 -3.15 10.42
C VAL A 248 10.84 -2.52 10.59
N PRO A 249 11.75 -2.61 9.61
CA PRO A 249 13.09 -2.03 9.71
C PRO A 249 13.05 -0.51 9.92
N MET A 250 13.88 0.01 10.84
CA MET A 250 13.97 1.45 11.12
C MET A 250 14.31 2.27 9.87
N ALA A 251 15.15 1.74 8.99
CA ALA A 251 15.51 2.41 7.73
C ALA A 251 14.29 2.66 6.84
N TRP A 252 13.34 1.72 6.81
CA TRP A 252 12.11 1.86 6.05
C TRP A 252 11.20 2.96 6.64
N LEU A 253 11.07 3.03 7.98
CA LEU A 253 10.33 4.09 8.66
C LEU A 253 10.92 5.48 8.38
N LEU A 254 12.26 5.61 8.38
CA LEU A 254 12.94 6.87 8.04
C LEU A 254 12.70 7.26 6.57
N GLY A 255 12.74 6.29 5.66
CA GLY A 255 12.40 6.52 4.25
C GLY A 255 10.96 7.00 4.06
N LEU A 256 10.02 6.37 4.78
CA LEU A 256 8.62 6.75 4.76
C LEU A 256 8.41 8.16 5.32
N ALA A 257 9.03 8.49 6.44
CA ALA A 257 9.00 9.84 7.03
C ALA A 257 9.50 10.89 6.03
N GLY A 258 10.65 10.63 5.38
CA GLY A 258 11.20 11.49 4.34
C GLY A 258 10.23 11.67 3.17
N ALA A 259 9.61 10.59 2.70
CA ALA A 259 8.63 10.63 1.62
C ALA A 259 7.41 11.50 1.98
N PHE A 260 6.82 11.33 3.16
CA PHE A 260 5.70 12.15 3.62
C PHE A 260 6.04 13.65 3.69
N VAL A 261 7.22 13.99 4.23
CA VAL A 261 7.66 15.38 4.34
C VAL A 261 7.95 15.99 2.96
N LEU A 262 8.60 15.25 2.06
CA LEU A 262 8.90 15.72 0.71
C LEU A 262 7.64 15.89 -0.14
N VAL A 263 6.74 14.90 -0.13
CA VAL A 263 5.47 14.97 -0.87
C VAL A 263 4.58 16.07 -0.31
N GLY A 264 4.42 16.15 1.02
CA GLY A 264 3.64 17.20 1.66
C GLY A 264 4.19 18.59 1.37
N GLY A 265 5.51 18.77 1.55
CA GLY A 265 6.19 20.02 1.24
C GLY A 265 6.12 20.41 -0.23
N GLY A 266 6.31 19.45 -1.14
CA GLY A 266 6.21 19.64 -2.59
C GLY A 266 4.81 20.07 -3.03
N LEU A 267 3.76 19.38 -2.54
CA LEU A 267 2.38 19.76 -2.77
C LEU A 267 2.07 21.14 -2.21
N GLY A 268 2.46 21.42 -0.95
CA GLY A 268 2.23 22.71 -0.32
C GLY A 268 2.91 23.87 -1.06
N ALA A 269 4.17 23.73 -1.44
CA ALA A 269 4.91 24.74 -2.18
C ALA A 269 4.39 24.92 -3.61
N GLY A 270 4.14 23.82 -4.32
CA GLY A 270 3.67 23.83 -5.71
C GLY A 270 2.31 24.54 -5.86
N PHE A 271 1.32 24.09 -5.06
CA PHE A 271 -0.01 24.69 -5.11
C PHE A 271 -0.05 26.11 -4.58
N SER A 272 0.76 26.45 -3.57
CA SER A 272 0.92 27.84 -3.12
C SER A 272 1.47 28.72 -4.24
N GLY A 273 2.46 28.23 -4.99
CA GLY A 273 3.01 28.94 -6.13
C GLY A 273 1.97 29.19 -7.23
N VAL A 274 1.17 28.18 -7.55
CA VAL A 274 0.08 28.29 -8.54
C VAL A 274 -1.00 29.27 -8.07
N ALA A 275 -1.46 29.14 -6.82
CA ALA A 275 -2.48 30.01 -6.23
C ALA A 275 -2.04 31.48 -6.23
N VAL A 276 -0.84 31.78 -5.73
CA VAL A 276 -0.30 33.15 -5.71
C VAL A 276 -0.15 33.71 -7.14
N ASN A 277 0.31 32.89 -8.08
CA ASN A 277 0.46 33.32 -9.47
C ASN A 277 -0.88 33.70 -10.11
N ARG A 278 -1.93 32.91 -9.84
CA ARG A 278 -3.28 33.17 -10.32
C ARG A 278 -3.84 34.48 -9.76
N TYR A 279 -3.65 34.72 -8.45
CA TYR A 279 -4.15 35.93 -7.79
C TYR A 279 -3.39 37.18 -8.22
N LEU A 280 -2.06 37.17 -8.33
CA LEU A 280 -1.29 38.32 -8.78
C LEU A 280 -1.60 38.71 -10.24
N LYS A 281 -1.87 37.70 -11.10
CA LYS A 281 -2.30 37.99 -12.49
C LYS A 281 -3.71 38.59 -12.57
N ALA A 282 -4.65 38.13 -11.74
CA ALA A 282 -6.02 38.62 -11.74
C ALA A 282 -6.12 40.06 -11.22
N ASP A 283 -5.24 40.47 -10.29
CA ASP A 283 -5.19 41.82 -9.74
C ASP A 283 -4.61 42.83 -10.75
N LEU A 284 -3.64 42.39 -11.55
CA LEU A 284 -3.10 43.21 -12.66
C LEU A 284 -4.09 43.39 -13.83
N ALA A 285 -4.99 42.42 -14.05
CA ALA A 285 -6.00 42.50 -15.11
C ALA A 285 -7.17 43.44 -14.76
N LYS A 286 -7.32 43.83 -13.49
CA LYS A 286 -8.35 44.82 -13.05
C LYS A 286 -7.87 46.27 -13.09
N LEU A 287 -6.61 46.48 -13.46
CA LEU A 287 -5.99 47.82 -13.60
C LEU A 287 -5.97 48.34 -15.05
N HIS A 288 -6.49 47.57 -15.98
CA HIS A 288 -6.80 47.97 -17.36
C HIS A 288 -8.30 47.85 -17.59
#